data_771e99ea197a77f19dc2324a1bf7404d
#
_entry.id   771e99ea197a77f19dc2324a1bf7404d
#
_cell.length_a   1.000
_cell.length_b   1.000
_cell.length_c   1.000
_cell.angle_alpha   90.00
_cell.angle_beta   90.00
_cell.angle_gamma   90.00
#
_symmetry.space_group_name_H-M   'P 1'
#
loop_
_entity.id
_entity.type
_entity.pdbx_description
1 polymer ?
#
loop_
_entity_poly.entity_id
_entity_poly.type
_entity_poly.pdbx_seq_one_letter_code
_entity_poly.pdbx_strand_id
1 'polypeptide(L)'
;MASSNFVNGNDVATFVLETDAPYNILDFDQGLCTMTGYSPRELSKKICTLDNLLYVEDFTEVIASMNYQLSISNLISIQHRIVTKSGTVLTVLCNGQAFSLNDGRDVLQCVFTDITNLENAANETVRAKTDLEIFANTVPSGVSKHLLDNNLSLLWANNFFYDMCGYSEHDYKEKFGKSTLQLVLSEDLALVIDALADLTENEENSKIMNFRIQCADGSIKWVNAVIARSGSEEQGFPVVNLVMSDITSLKIAETKAMLEEQKYLI
;
A
#
# COMPACT_ATOMS: atom_id res chain seq x y z
N MET A 1 -22.22 2.22 1.39
CA MET A 1 -22.88 1.87 0.12
C MET A 1 -21.79 1.41 -0.82
N ALA A 2 -21.74 0.12 -1.11
CA ALA A 2 -20.77 -0.44 -2.05
C ALA A 2 -21.15 0.03 -3.47
N SER A 3 -20.35 0.89 -4.07
CA SER A 3 -20.45 1.22 -5.48
C SER A 3 -20.09 -0.04 -6.27
N SER A 4 -21.10 -0.68 -6.85
CA SER A 4 -20.90 -1.71 -7.86
C SER A 4 -20.21 -1.06 -9.06
N ASN A 5 -18.90 -1.29 -9.20
CA ASN A 5 -18.20 -1.01 -10.44
C ASN A 5 -18.71 -1.99 -11.48
N PHE A 6 -19.79 -1.60 -12.18
CA PHE A 6 -20.15 -2.23 -13.45
C PHE A 6 -19.03 -1.90 -14.42
N VAL A 7 -18.43 -2.92 -15.01
CA VAL A 7 -17.55 -2.79 -16.18
C VAL A 7 -18.38 -2.03 -17.23
N ASN A 8 -17.99 -0.79 -17.53
CA ASN A 8 -18.63 -0.03 -18.59
C ASN A 8 -18.39 -0.80 -19.89
N GLY A 9 -19.38 -0.86 -20.77
CA GLY A 9 -19.27 -1.61 -22.03
C GLY A 9 -18.13 -1.16 -22.99
N ASN A 10 -17.33 -0.19 -22.58
CA ASN A 10 -16.13 0.32 -23.25
C ASN A 10 -14.83 -0.33 -22.78
N ASP A 11 -14.86 -1.10 -21.70
CA ASP A 11 -13.65 -1.64 -21.04
C ASP A 11 -13.28 -3.05 -21.55
N VAL A 12 -14.06 -3.61 -22.46
CA VAL A 12 -13.84 -4.96 -23.02
C VAL A 12 -13.87 -4.92 -24.53
N ALA A 13 -12.94 -5.62 -25.15
CA ALA A 13 -12.83 -5.80 -26.59
C ALA A 13 -12.53 -7.25 -26.94
N THR A 14 -13.15 -7.75 -28.03
CA THR A 14 -12.91 -9.12 -28.52
C THR A 14 -12.37 -9.08 -29.94
N PHE A 15 -11.38 -9.91 -30.24
CA PHE A 15 -10.81 -10.05 -31.58
C PHE A 15 -10.22 -11.44 -31.81
N VAL A 16 -9.97 -11.78 -33.06
CA VAL A 16 -9.32 -13.02 -33.47
C VAL A 16 -7.98 -12.68 -34.11
N LEU A 17 -6.93 -13.34 -33.66
CA LEU A 17 -5.54 -13.13 -34.02
C LEU A 17 -4.96 -14.40 -34.62
N GLU A 18 -4.12 -14.30 -35.67
CA GLU A 18 -3.26 -15.40 -36.09
C GLU A 18 -2.16 -15.64 -35.05
N THR A 19 -1.83 -16.92 -34.77
CA THR A 19 -0.79 -17.28 -33.80
C THR A 19 0.62 -17.13 -34.36
N ASP A 20 0.76 -17.07 -35.69
CA ASP A 20 2.03 -16.90 -36.38
C ASP A 20 2.25 -15.47 -36.87
N ALA A 21 3.51 -15.07 -36.97
CA ALA A 21 3.87 -13.78 -37.53
C ALA A 21 3.35 -13.61 -38.97
N PRO A 22 2.80 -12.44 -39.33
CA PRO A 22 2.87 -11.15 -38.63
C PRO A 22 1.77 -10.90 -37.59
N TYR A 23 1.12 -11.93 -37.05
CA TYR A 23 0.06 -11.81 -36.02
C TYR A 23 -1.12 -10.94 -36.48
N ASN A 24 -1.70 -11.32 -37.62
CA ASN A 24 -2.79 -10.57 -38.22
C ASN A 24 -4.05 -10.64 -37.37
N ILE A 25 -4.72 -9.49 -37.20
CA ILE A 25 -6.06 -9.39 -36.64
C ILE A 25 -7.06 -9.74 -37.77
N LEU A 26 -7.72 -10.89 -37.61
CA LEU A 26 -8.62 -11.42 -38.62
C LEU A 26 -10.05 -10.89 -38.50
N ASP A 27 -10.49 -10.71 -37.24
CA ASP A 27 -11.82 -10.25 -36.89
C ASP A 27 -11.79 -9.49 -35.57
N PHE A 28 -12.74 -8.57 -35.35
CA PHE A 28 -12.82 -7.78 -34.12
C PHE A 28 -14.24 -7.23 -33.92
N ASP A 29 -14.59 -6.99 -32.67
CA ASP A 29 -15.86 -6.37 -32.32
C ASP A 29 -15.78 -4.82 -32.26
N GLN A 30 -16.92 -4.18 -31.99
CA GLN A 30 -16.98 -2.73 -31.79
C GLN A 30 -16.22 -2.27 -30.55
N GLY A 31 -16.05 -3.16 -29.54
CA GLY A 31 -15.29 -2.91 -28.33
C GLY A 31 -13.85 -2.53 -28.62
N LEU A 32 -13.18 -3.24 -29.56
CA LEU A 32 -11.82 -2.92 -29.98
C LEU A 32 -11.72 -1.53 -30.62
N CYS A 33 -12.70 -1.17 -31.44
CA CYS A 33 -12.76 0.18 -32.02
C CYS A 33 -12.91 1.25 -30.95
N THR A 34 -13.77 1.02 -29.97
CA THR A 34 -14.06 1.97 -28.91
C THR A 34 -12.86 2.12 -27.96
N MET A 35 -12.25 1.00 -27.54
CA MET A 35 -11.09 0.97 -26.66
C MET A 35 -9.87 1.66 -27.29
N THR A 36 -9.59 1.37 -28.56
CA THR A 36 -8.39 1.86 -29.24
C THR A 36 -8.57 3.20 -29.94
N GLY A 37 -9.82 3.63 -30.18
CA GLY A 37 -10.14 4.86 -30.90
C GLY A 37 -9.95 4.78 -32.41
N TYR A 38 -9.65 3.61 -32.97
CA TYR A 38 -9.56 3.38 -34.41
C TYR A 38 -10.93 3.05 -35.00
N SER A 39 -11.21 3.55 -36.18
CA SER A 39 -12.39 3.13 -36.96
C SER A 39 -12.22 1.70 -37.49
N PRO A 40 -13.31 0.96 -37.77
CA PRO A 40 -13.23 -0.38 -38.34
C PRO A 40 -12.39 -0.45 -39.63
N ARG A 41 -12.45 0.60 -40.47
CA ARG A 41 -11.65 0.69 -41.68
C ARG A 41 -10.16 0.85 -41.42
N GLU A 42 -9.79 1.53 -40.36
CA GLU A 42 -8.38 1.69 -39.97
C GLU A 42 -7.83 0.41 -39.36
N LEU A 43 -8.58 -0.25 -38.48
CA LEU A 43 -8.21 -1.56 -37.94
C LEU A 43 -8.01 -2.60 -39.05
N SER A 44 -8.90 -2.68 -40.01
CA SER A 44 -8.81 -3.64 -41.13
C SER A 44 -7.70 -3.35 -42.15
N LYS A 45 -7.22 -2.10 -42.26
CA LYS A 45 -6.28 -1.73 -43.35
C LYS A 45 -4.93 -1.23 -42.88
N LYS A 46 -4.85 -0.59 -41.73
CA LYS A 46 -3.62 0.05 -41.23
C LYS A 46 -3.07 -0.58 -39.96
N ILE A 47 -3.98 -1.07 -39.10
CA ILE A 47 -3.66 -1.64 -37.81
C ILE A 47 -4.12 -3.10 -37.80
N CYS A 48 -3.72 -3.80 -38.84
CA CYS A 48 -4.19 -5.18 -39.05
C CYS A 48 -3.33 -6.24 -38.37
N THR A 49 -2.33 -5.81 -37.62
CA THR A 49 -1.41 -6.72 -36.90
C THR A 49 -1.27 -6.29 -35.44
N LEU A 50 -0.96 -7.24 -34.57
CA LEU A 50 -0.87 -7.03 -33.12
C LEU A 50 0.22 -5.99 -32.75
N ASP A 51 1.35 -5.98 -33.45
CA ASP A 51 2.46 -5.07 -33.21
C ASP A 51 2.07 -3.60 -33.36
N ASN A 52 1.07 -3.29 -34.19
CA ASN A 52 0.56 -1.93 -34.35
C ASN A 52 -0.31 -1.45 -33.18
N LEU A 53 -0.79 -2.35 -32.35
CA LEU A 53 -1.56 -2.02 -31.13
C LEU A 53 -0.70 -2.05 -29.89
N LEU A 54 0.31 -2.92 -29.83
CA LEU A 54 1.14 -3.09 -28.65
C LEU A 54 2.03 -1.86 -28.39
N TYR A 55 2.29 -1.60 -27.11
CA TYR A 55 3.36 -0.70 -26.75
C TYR A 55 4.70 -1.33 -27.17
N VAL A 56 5.53 -0.55 -27.87
CA VAL A 56 6.69 -1.09 -28.60
C VAL A 56 7.66 -1.87 -27.72
N GLU A 57 7.85 -1.47 -26.48
CA GLU A 57 8.75 -2.13 -25.54
C GLU A 57 8.22 -3.48 -25.05
N ASP A 58 6.89 -3.68 -25.07
CA ASP A 58 6.25 -4.88 -24.56
C ASP A 58 6.21 -6.02 -25.61
N PHE A 59 6.38 -5.69 -26.89
CA PHE A 59 6.18 -6.63 -28.01
C PHE A 59 6.93 -7.95 -27.83
N THR A 60 8.23 -7.89 -27.56
CA THR A 60 9.08 -9.08 -27.45
C THR A 60 8.64 -10.00 -26.31
N GLU A 61 8.32 -9.39 -25.15
CA GLU A 61 7.90 -10.11 -23.95
C GLU A 61 6.51 -10.73 -24.12
N VAL A 62 5.57 -9.97 -24.73
CA VAL A 62 4.21 -10.46 -25.00
C VAL A 62 4.23 -11.67 -25.93
N ILE A 63 5.00 -11.61 -27.02
CA ILE A 63 5.11 -12.74 -27.97
C ILE A 63 5.78 -13.94 -27.33
N ALA A 64 6.85 -13.74 -26.56
CA ALA A 64 7.52 -14.82 -25.84
C ALA A 64 6.58 -15.50 -24.82
N SER A 65 5.82 -14.70 -24.06
CA SER A 65 4.85 -15.20 -23.09
C SER A 65 3.69 -15.94 -23.78
N MET A 66 3.16 -15.39 -24.87
CA MET A 66 2.12 -16.03 -25.66
C MET A 66 2.56 -17.41 -26.16
N ASN A 67 3.72 -17.49 -26.83
CA ASN A 67 4.27 -18.74 -27.35
C ASN A 67 4.53 -19.76 -26.24
N TYR A 68 5.07 -19.31 -25.09
CA TYR A 68 5.28 -20.18 -23.94
C TYR A 68 3.97 -20.76 -23.41
N GLN A 69 2.95 -19.93 -23.20
CA GLN A 69 1.65 -20.38 -22.67
C GLN A 69 0.95 -21.33 -23.67
N LEU A 70 1.00 -21.03 -24.97
CA LEU A 70 0.43 -21.88 -26.02
C LEU A 70 1.17 -23.22 -26.18
N SER A 71 2.45 -23.30 -25.79
CA SER A 71 3.17 -24.59 -25.78
C SER A 71 2.71 -25.51 -24.65
N ILE A 72 2.05 -25.00 -23.62
CA ILE A 72 1.59 -25.78 -22.46
C ILE A 72 0.09 -26.05 -22.52
N SER A 73 -0.69 -25.08 -23.01
CA SER A 73 -2.16 -25.15 -23.07
C SER A 73 -2.68 -24.35 -24.28
N ASN A 74 -3.98 -24.48 -24.58
CA ASN A 74 -4.63 -23.67 -25.59
C ASN A 74 -5.16 -22.33 -25.02
N LEU A 75 -4.73 -21.92 -23.82
CA LEU A 75 -5.17 -20.70 -23.16
C LEU A 75 -3.98 -19.78 -22.88
N ILE A 76 -4.22 -18.47 -23.02
CA ILE A 76 -3.29 -17.43 -22.58
C ILE A 76 -3.95 -16.47 -21.61
N SER A 77 -3.13 -15.89 -20.71
CA SER A 77 -3.49 -14.75 -19.88
C SER A 77 -2.26 -13.86 -19.72
N ILE A 78 -2.27 -12.69 -20.36
CA ILE A 78 -1.10 -11.80 -20.45
C ILE A 78 -1.55 -10.37 -20.19
N GLN A 79 -0.91 -9.73 -19.22
CA GLN A 79 -1.05 -8.28 -18.99
C GLN A 79 0.02 -7.55 -19.80
N HIS A 80 -0.38 -6.53 -20.54
CA HIS A 80 0.52 -5.70 -21.35
C HIS A 80 -0.09 -4.35 -21.67
N ARG A 81 0.71 -3.46 -22.26
CA ARG A 81 0.27 -2.13 -22.67
C ARG A 81 -0.08 -2.10 -24.14
N ILE A 82 -1.12 -1.34 -24.48
CA ILE A 82 -1.50 -1.00 -25.86
C ILE A 82 -1.47 0.51 -26.03
N VAL A 83 -1.31 0.96 -27.29
CA VAL A 83 -1.34 2.39 -27.65
C VAL A 83 -2.58 2.68 -28.47
N THR A 84 -3.39 3.61 -27.99
CA THR A 84 -4.58 4.07 -28.70
C THR A 84 -4.21 5.01 -29.86
N LYS A 85 -5.15 5.29 -30.74
CA LYS A 85 -5.00 6.27 -31.86
C LYS A 85 -4.62 7.67 -31.39
N SER A 86 -5.06 8.07 -30.19
CA SER A 86 -4.69 9.36 -29.58
C SER A 86 -3.29 9.39 -28.98
N GLY A 87 -2.60 8.24 -28.93
CA GLY A 87 -1.32 8.08 -28.25
C GLY A 87 -1.45 7.77 -26.75
N THR A 88 -2.66 7.58 -26.22
CA THR A 88 -2.87 7.17 -24.85
C THR A 88 -2.42 5.71 -24.66
N VAL A 89 -1.69 5.45 -23.61
CA VAL A 89 -1.28 4.09 -23.23
C VAL A 89 -2.34 3.51 -22.29
N LEU A 90 -2.86 2.34 -22.61
CA LEU A 90 -3.77 1.57 -21.78
C LEU A 90 -3.07 0.29 -21.32
N THR A 91 -3.28 -0.11 -20.09
CA THR A 91 -2.92 -1.45 -19.60
C THR A 91 -4.10 -2.38 -19.77
N VAL A 92 -3.92 -3.46 -20.52
CA VAL A 92 -4.96 -4.45 -20.79
C VAL A 92 -4.56 -5.81 -20.26
N LEU A 93 -5.55 -6.55 -19.75
CA LEU A 93 -5.45 -7.99 -19.53
C LEU A 93 -5.99 -8.70 -20.77
N CYS A 94 -5.12 -9.42 -21.47
CA CYS A 94 -5.48 -10.25 -22.62
C CYS A 94 -5.71 -11.69 -22.16
N ASN A 95 -6.94 -12.15 -22.23
CA ASN A 95 -7.26 -13.58 -22.10
C ASN A 95 -7.58 -14.13 -23.49
N GLY A 96 -6.97 -15.26 -23.86
CA GLY A 96 -7.16 -15.83 -25.17
C GLY A 96 -7.27 -17.34 -25.15
N GLN A 97 -7.99 -17.87 -26.14
CA GLN A 97 -8.12 -19.32 -26.40
C GLN A 97 -7.74 -19.62 -27.83
N ALA A 98 -6.78 -20.50 -28.01
CA ALA A 98 -6.33 -20.97 -29.31
C ALA A 98 -7.22 -22.11 -29.85
N PHE A 99 -7.48 -22.07 -31.15
CA PHE A 99 -8.17 -23.14 -31.91
C PHE A 99 -7.74 -23.12 -33.38
N SER A 100 -7.93 -24.24 -34.04
CA SER A 100 -7.61 -24.36 -35.46
C SER A 100 -8.86 -24.13 -36.32
N LEU A 101 -8.71 -23.32 -37.38
CA LEU A 101 -9.75 -23.11 -38.40
C LEU A 101 -9.83 -24.30 -39.35
N ASN A 102 -10.95 -24.38 -40.09
CA ASN A 102 -11.17 -25.48 -41.10
C ASN A 102 -10.14 -25.48 -42.24
N ASP A 103 -9.47 -24.35 -42.47
CA ASP A 103 -8.41 -24.19 -43.47
C ASP A 103 -7.01 -24.57 -42.97
N GLY A 104 -6.92 -25.02 -41.71
CA GLY A 104 -5.68 -25.46 -41.04
C GLY A 104 -4.85 -24.34 -40.38
N ARG A 105 -5.34 -23.08 -40.35
CA ARG A 105 -4.68 -22.00 -39.61
C ARG A 105 -5.01 -22.08 -38.14
N ASP A 106 -4.00 -21.88 -37.31
CA ASP A 106 -4.19 -21.70 -35.87
C ASP A 106 -4.44 -20.23 -35.56
N VAL A 107 -5.47 -19.98 -34.78
CA VAL A 107 -5.91 -18.66 -34.37
C VAL A 107 -6.16 -18.58 -32.87
N LEU A 108 -6.09 -17.38 -32.33
CA LEU A 108 -6.33 -17.08 -30.95
C LEU A 108 -7.51 -16.13 -30.84
N GLN A 109 -8.59 -16.56 -30.22
CA GLN A 109 -9.67 -15.66 -29.84
C GLN A 109 -9.28 -14.94 -28.55
N CYS A 110 -9.12 -13.62 -28.62
CA CYS A 110 -8.66 -12.77 -27.53
C CYS A 110 -9.79 -11.89 -26.99
N VAL A 111 -9.74 -11.68 -25.69
CA VAL A 111 -10.54 -10.68 -24.98
C VAL A 111 -9.57 -9.75 -24.25
N PHE A 112 -9.57 -8.48 -24.64
CA PHE A 112 -8.92 -7.42 -23.88
C PHE A 112 -9.88 -6.88 -22.84
N THR A 113 -9.39 -6.72 -21.63
CA THR A 113 -10.05 -5.99 -20.56
C THR A 113 -9.15 -4.81 -20.16
N ASP A 114 -9.65 -3.58 -20.28
CA ASP A 114 -8.91 -2.41 -19.80
C ASP A 114 -8.86 -2.42 -18.27
N ILE A 115 -7.65 -2.53 -17.74
CA ILE A 115 -7.37 -2.54 -16.30
C ILE A 115 -6.58 -1.29 -15.86
N THR A 116 -6.46 -0.28 -16.71
CA THR A 116 -5.66 0.93 -16.48
C THR A 116 -6.06 1.63 -15.19
N ASN A 117 -7.36 1.81 -14.96
CA ASN A 117 -7.86 2.46 -13.74
C ASN A 117 -7.61 1.62 -12.49
N LEU A 118 -7.74 0.29 -12.59
CA LEU A 118 -7.47 -0.63 -11.48
C LEU A 118 -5.99 -0.60 -11.09
N GLU A 119 -5.11 -0.66 -12.08
CA GLU A 119 -3.66 -0.61 -11.87
C GLU A 119 -3.22 0.74 -11.29
N ASN A 120 -3.75 1.85 -11.83
CA ASN A 120 -3.46 3.19 -11.31
C ASN A 120 -3.91 3.35 -9.85
N ALA A 121 -5.12 2.90 -9.50
CA ALA A 121 -5.62 2.95 -8.13
C ALA A 121 -4.77 2.10 -7.17
N ALA A 122 -4.34 0.91 -7.61
CA ALA A 122 -3.43 0.07 -6.82
C ALA A 122 -2.08 0.75 -6.61
N ASN A 123 -1.50 1.33 -7.67
CA ASN A 123 -0.21 2.04 -7.61
C ASN A 123 -0.30 3.31 -6.75
N GLU A 124 -1.39 4.08 -6.84
CA GLU A 124 -1.62 5.25 -5.98
C GLU A 124 -1.70 4.86 -4.51
N THR A 125 -2.37 3.75 -4.20
CA THR A 125 -2.45 3.23 -2.82
C THR A 125 -1.06 2.85 -2.29
N VAL A 126 -0.26 2.15 -3.10
CA VAL A 126 1.11 1.77 -2.73
C VAL A 126 1.98 3.02 -2.54
N ARG A 127 1.92 3.99 -3.46
CA ARG A 127 2.66 5.26 -3.36
C ARG A 127 2.28 6.03 -2.11
N ALA A 128 0.98 6.22 -1.86
CA ALA A 128 0.50 6.94 -0.68
C ALA A 128 0.98 6.28 0.62
N LYS A 129 0.97 4.95 0.68
CA LYS A 129 1.51 4.20 1.82
C LYS A 129 3.01 4.43 1.99
N THR A 130 3.78 4.34 0.90
CA THR A 130 5.23 4.58 0.93
C THR A 130 5.57 5.99 1.35
N ASP A 131 4.85 7.00 0.83
CA ASP A 131 5.06 8.41 1.19
C ASP A 131 4.77 8.66 2.68
N LEU A 132 3.71 8.04 3.22
CA LEU A 132 3.40 8.11 4.66
C LEU A 132 4.49 7.45 5.52
N GLU A 133 5.03 6.31 5.10
CA GLU A 133 6.12 5.62 5.79
C GLU A 133 7.42 6.47 5.77
N ILE A 134 7.76 7.07 4.63
CA ILE A 134 8.90 7.98 4.52
C ILE A 134 8.68 9.19 5.44
N PHE A 135 7.50 9.82 5.39
CA PHE A 135 7.19 10.97 6.23
C PHE A 135 7.30 10.62 7.72
N ALA A 136 6.70 9.51 8.15
CA ALA A 136 6.78 9.07 9.55
C ALA A 136 8.23 8.81 10.00
N ASN A 137 9.11 8.35 9.11
CA ASN A 137 10.53 8.14 9.40
C ASN A 137 11.41 9.40 9.28
N THR A 138 10.87 10.53 8.80
CA THR A 138 11.60 11.82 8.80
C THR A 138 11.36 12.65 10.07
N VAL A 139 10.28 12.36 10.80
CA VAL A 139 9.96 13.04 12.05
C VAL A 139 10.86 12.51 13.16
N PRO A 140 11.61 13.36 13.91
CA PRO A 140 12.49 12.92 15.00
C PRO A 140 11.68 12.59 16.28
N SER A 141 10.69 11.73 16.14
CA SER A 141 9.80 11.25 17.19
C SER A 141 9.35 9.83 16.87
N GLY A 142 9.15 9.02 17.89
CA GLY A 142 8.55 7.70 17.73
C GLY A 142 7.08 7.84 17.36
N VAL A 143 6.73 7.45 16.14
CA VAL A 143 5.34 7.40 15.66
C VAL A 143 4.90 5.95 15.63
N SER A 144 3.75 5.65 16.23
CA SER A 144 3.25 4.28 16.28
C SER A 144 1.73 4.20 16.29
N LYS A 145 1.21 3.04 15.92
CA LYS A 145 -0.21 2.69 15.87
C LYS A 145 -0.48 1.51 16.76
N HIS A 146 -1.51 1.59 17.59
CA HIS A 146 -1.82 0.56 18.59
C HIS A 146 -3.29 0.22 18.62
N LEU A 147 -3.59 -0.98 19.15
CA LEU A 147 -4.92 -1.30 19.65
C LEU A 147 -5.06 -0.72 21.06
N LEU A 148 -6.21 -0.11 21.35
CA LEU A 148 -6.54 0.35 22.69
C LEU A 148 -7.12 -0.84 23.50
N ASP A 149 -6.28 -1.85 23.71
CA ASP A 149 -6.53 -3.02 24.53
C ASP A 149 -5.74 -2.97 25.85
N ASN A 150 -5.85 -3.99 26.68
CA ASN A 150 -5.18 -4.06 27.98
C ASN A 150 -3.65 -4.02 27.91
N ASN A 151 -3.06 -4.22 26.72
CA ASN A 151 -1.62 -4.25 26.50
C ASN A 151 -1.11 -3.03 25.73
N LEU A 152 -2.01 -2.17 25.23
CA LEU A 152 -1.70 -1.16 24.22
C LEU A 152 -0.91 -1.80 23.06
N SER A 153 -1.55 -2.81 22.44
CA SER A 153 -0.88 -3.70 21.50
C SER A 153 -0.37 -2.97 20.26
N LEU A 154 0.93 -3.05 20.00
CA LEU A 154 1.58 -2.43 18.85
C LEU A 154 1.13 -3.08 17.54
N LEU A 155 0.62 -2.27 16.60
CA LEU A 155 0.29 -2.66 15.24
C LEU A 155 1.39 -2.29 14.26
N TRP A 156 1.96 -1.09 14.42
CA TRP A 156 3.02 -0.54 13.58
C TRP A 156 3.78 0.56 14.32
N ALA A 157 5.08 0.71 14.02
CA ALA A 157 5.88 1.84 14.47
C ALA A 157 6.92 2.24 13.41
N ASN A 158 7.35 3.50 13.44
CA ASN A 158 8.47 3.98 12.65
C ASN A 158 9.82 3.59 13.29
N ASN A 159 10.91 3.78 12.55
CA ASN A 159 12.25 3.45 13.04
C ASN A 159 12.62 4.24 14.31
N PHE A 160 12.23 5.51 14.39
CA PHE A 160 12.49 6.36 15.57
C PHE A 160 11.89 5.82 16.86
N PHE A 161 10.74 5.13 16.79
CA PHE A 161 10.17 4.48 17.97
C PHE A 161 11.11 3.43 18.53
N TYR A 162 11.65 2.57 17.69
CA TYR A 162 12.56 1.51 18.09
C TYR A 162 13.92 2.06 18.53
N ASP A 163 14.49 3.02 17.78
CA ASP A 163 15.75 3.68 18.10
C ASP A 163 15.69 4.41 19.46
N MET A 164 14.57 5.08 19.75
CA MET A 164 14.37 5.77 21.02
C MET A 164 14.35 4.80 22.19
N CYS A 165 13.75 3.62 22.03
CA CYS A 165 13.70 2.58 23.03
C CYS A 165 14.99 1.73 23.08
N GLY A 166 15.85 1.83 22.06
CA GLY A 166 17.10 1.09 21.94
C GLY A 166 16.94 -0.38 21.54
N TYR A 167 15.81 -0.74 20.92
CA TYR A 167 15.56 -2.09 20.42
C TYR A 167 15.55 -2.08 18.89
N SER A 168 15.96 -3.19 18.25
CA SER A 168 15.52 -3.46 16.90
C SER A 168 14.02 -3.86 16.88
N GLU A 169 13.35 -3.75 15.76
CA GLU A 169 11.96 -4.24 15.64
C GLU A 169 11.83 -5.71 16.01
N HIS A 170 12.82 -6.52 15.62
CA HIS A 170 12.86 -7.95 15.94
C HIS A 170 12.97 -8.19 17.47
N ASP A 171 13.97 -7.57 18.11
CA ASP A 171 14.22 -7.74 19.54
C ASP A 171 13.07 -7.23 20.41
N TYR A 172 12.43 -6.15 19.95
CA TYR A 172 11.22 -5.62 20.58
C TYR A 172 10.08 -6.64 20.55
N LYS A 173 9.82 -7.22 19.39
CA LYS A 173 8.76 -8.23 19.22
C LYS A 173 9.04 -9.51 19.99
N GLU A 174 10.31 -9.93 20.06
CA GLU A 174 10.72 -11.10 20.82
C GLU A 174 10.53 -10.89 22.34
N LYS A 175 10.92 -9.70 22.83
CA LYS A 175 10.90 -9.40 24.28
C LYS A 175 9.50 -9.07 24.80
N PHE A 176 8.76 -8.25 24.09
CA PHE A 176 7.49 -7.68 24.54
C PHE A 176 6.27 -8.26 23.81
N GLY A 177 6.47 -9.05 22.75
CA GLY A 177 5.41 -9.46 21.86
C GLY A 177 4.81 -8.23 21.20
N LYS A 178 3.55 -7.91 21.56
CA LYS A 178 2.87 -6.70 21.09
C LYS A 178 2.68 -5.64 22.20
N SER A 179 3.04 -5.92 23.46
CA SER A 179 2.70 -5.05 24.59
C SER A 179 3.63 -3.86 24.69
N THR A 180 3.10 -2.65 24.43
CA THR A 180 3.85 -1.39 24.61
C THR A 180 3.89 -0.93 26.05
N LEU A 181 2.94 -1.30 26.88
CA LEU A 181 2.91 -0.95 28.29
C LEU A 181 4.12 -1.48 29.07
N GLN A 182 4.76 -2.55 28.62
CA GLN A 182 5.96 -3.09 29.24
C GLN A 182 7.21 -2.20 29.10
N LEU A 183 7.20 -1.21 28.22
CA LEU A 183 8.25 -0.19 28.16
C LEU A 183 8.12 0.84 29.30
N VAL A 184 6.91 1.06 29.80
CA VAL A 184 6.62 2.08 30.81
C VAL A 184 7.24 1.67 32.13
N LEU A 185 7.93 2.61 32.79
CA LEU A 185 8.47 2.39 34.11
C LEU A 185 7.33 2.06 35.10
N SER A 186 7.54 1.08 36.01
CA SER A 186 6.48 0.56 36.86
C SER A 186 5.77 1.63 37.69
N GLU A 187 6.51 2.66 38.14
CA GLU A 187 5.98 3.76 38.94
C GLU A 187 5.05 4.68 38.14
N ASP A 188 5.20 4.73 36.80
CA ASP A 188 4.42 5.58 35.91
C ASP A 188 3.27 4.82 35.24
N LEU A 189 3.21 3.48 35.41
CA LEU A 189 2.25 2.64 34.71
C LEU A 189 0.80 2.98 35.04
N ALA A 190 0.49 3.29 36.30
CA ALA A 190 -0.87 3.67 36.72
C ALA A 190 -1.32 4.95 36.00
N LEU A 191 -0.46 5.97 35.91
CA LEU A 191 -0.75 7.22 35.21
C LEU A 191 -1.07 6.98 33.71
N VAL A 192 -0.32 6.08 33.08
CA VAL A 192 -0.55 5.75 31.66
C VAL A 192 -1.87 5.00 31.50
N ILE A 193 -2.17 4.02 32.35
CA ILE A 193 -3.42 3.26 32.30
C ILE A 193 -4.62 4.17 32.50
N ASP A 194 -4.59 5.08 33.49
CA ASP A 194 -5.69 6.03 33.73
C ASP A 194 -5.94 6.93 32.52
N ALA A 195 -4.88 7.42 31.87
CA ALA A 195 -4.99 8.23 30.66
C ALA A 195 -5.57 7.45 29.47
N LEU A 196 -5.26 6.14 29.35
CA LEU A 196 -5.85 5.27 28.32
C LEU A 196 -7.32 4.96 28.61
N ALA A 197 -7.69 4.80 29.90
CA ALA A 197 -9.08 4.61 30.29
C ALA A 197 -9.94 5.82 29.93
N ASP A 198 -9.46 7.04 30.13
CA ASP A 198 -10.13 8.27 29.70
C ASP A 198 -10.44 8.29 28.19
N LEU A 199 -9.53 7.78 27.35
CA LEU A 199 -9.76 7.67 25.91
C LEU A 199 -10.87 6.64 25.56
N THR A 200 -11.09 5.67 26.43
CA THR A 200 -12.08 4.61 26.21
C THR A 200 -13.46 5.02 26.76
N GLU A 201 -13.49 5.50 28.00
CA GLU A 201 -14.74 5.72 28.76
C GLU A 201 -15.35 7.10 28.53
N ASN A 202 -14.51 8.12 28.37
CA ASN A 202 -14.95 9.52 28.28
C ASN A 202 -15.06 10.04 26.84
N GLU A 203 -14.85 9.17 25.84
CA GLU A 203 -14.85 9.54 24.39
C GLU A 203 -13.90 10.71 24.05
N GLU A 204 -12.88 10.94 24.86
CA GLU A 204 -11.86 11.93 24.55
C GLU A 204 -11.10 11.51 23.27
N ASN A 205 -10.86 12.49 22.40
CA ASN A 205 -10.21 12.19 21.12
C ASN A 205 -8.69 12.07 21.24
N SER A 206 -8.08 12.68 22.27
CA SER A 206 -6.62 12.63 22.47
C SER A 206 -6.22 12.93 23.91
N LYS A 207 -5.05 12.43 24.31
CA LYS A 207 -4.38 12.72 25.60
C LYS A 207 -2.93 13.09 25.34
N ILE A 208 -2.42 13.95 26.21
CA ILE A 208 -0.98 14.30 26.28
C ILE A 208 -0.48 13.97 27.67
N MET A 209 0.62 13.23 27.76
CA MET A 209 1.18 12.82 29.02
C MET A 209 2.72 12.76 28.98
N ASN A 210 3.34 12.95 30.13
CA ASN A 210 4.78 12.73 30.31
C ASN A 210 4.98 11.55 31.27
N PHE A 211 5.80 10.58 30.84
CA PHE A 211 6.13 9.42 31.65
C PHE A 211 7.53 8.91 31.30
N ARG A 212 8.01 7.95 32.08
CA ARG A 212 9.33 7.36 31.86
C ARG A 212 9.21 5.99 31.21
N ILE A 213 10.15 5.72 30.32
CA ILE A 213 10.31 4.41 29.69
C ILE A 213 11.68 3.83 30.05
N GLN A 214 11.77 2.50 30.13
CA GLN A 214 13.03 1.78 30.27
C GLN A 214 13.52 1.30 28.92
N CYS A 215 14.73 1.75 28.51
CA CYS A 215 15.36 1.36 27.26
C CYS A 215 16.06 0.00 27.35
N ALA A 216 16.50 -0.52 26.19
CA ALA A 216 17.18 -1.82 26.09
C ALA A 216 18.46 -1.93 26.92
N ASP A 217 19.23 -0.84 27.02
CA ASP A 217 20.47 -0.71 27.78
C ASP A 217 20.24 -0.50 29.29
N GLY A 218 18.97 -0.48 29.71
CA GLY A 218 18.58 -0.21 31.09
C GLY A 218 18.49 1.27 31.47
N SER A 219 18.81 2.20 30.54
CA SER A 219 18.65 3.61 30.79
C SER A 219 17.17 4.00 30.86
N ILE A 220 16.89 5.11 31.54
CA ILE A 220 15.54 5.66 31.69
C ILE A 220 15.46 6.94 30.88
N LYS A 221 14.43 7.03 30.00
CA LYS A 221 14.11 8.24 29.27
C LYS A 221 12.78 8.82 29.69
N TRP A 222 12.72 10.14 29.79
CA TRP A 222 11.45 10.87 29.87
C TRP A 222 10.88 11.05 28.46
N VAL A 223 9.64 10.70 28.28
CA VAL A 223 8.94 10.89 27.01
C VAL A 223 7.71 11.78 27.20
N ASN A 224 7.48 12.68 26.25
CA ASN A 224 6.19 13.32 26.03
C ASN A 224 5.44 12.49 25.00
N ALA A 225 4.28 11.98 25.35
CA ALA A 225 3.45 11.19 24.50
C ALA A 225 2.13 11.89 24.20
N VAL A 226 1.80 11.97 22.91
CA VAL A 226 0.50 12.38 22.41
C VAL A 226 -0.17 11.15 21.82
N ILE A 227 -1.29 10.74 22.40
CA ILE A 227 -2.09 9.60 21.92
C ILE A 227 -3.45 10.12 21.44
N ALA A 228 -3.88 9.68 20.27
CA ALA A 228 -5.13 10.10 19.66
C ALA A 228 -5.87 8.92 19.01
N ARG A 229 -7.21 8.89 19.13
CA ARG A 229 -8.06 7.91 18.44
C ARG A 229 -7.99 8.13 16.93
N SER A 230 -7.86 7.04 16.17
CA SER A 230 -7.83 7.10 14.69
C SER A 230 -9.21 7.14 14.06
N GLY A 231 -10.27 6.87 14.83
CA GLY A 231 -11.64 6.69 14.33
C GLY A 231 -11.91 5.33 13.67
N SER A 232 -10.93 4.42 13.69
CA SER A 232 -11.07 3.03 13.19
C SER A 232 -11.00 2.02 14.33
N GLU A 233 -11.49 0.81 14.05
CA GLU A 233 -11.42 -0.34 14.95
C GLU A 233 -10.73 -1.51 14.22
N GLU A 234 -9.90 -2.24 14.95
CA GLU A 234 -9.30 -3.50 14.50
C GLU A 234 -9.40 -4.56 15.60
N GLN A 235 -9.74 -5.78 15.23
CA GLN A 235 -9.88 -6.92 16.16
C GLN A 235 -10.87 -6.65 17.32
N GLY A 236 -11.86 -5.75 17.12
CA GLY A 236 -12.85 -5.38 18.14
C GLY A 236 -12.37 -4.34 19.16
N PHE A 237 -11.22 -3.72 18.93
CA PHE A 237 -10.67 -2.64 19.75
C PHE A 237 -10.51 -1.35 18.95
N PRO A 238 -10.70 -0.18 19.58
CA PRO A 238 -10.37 1.10 18.96
C PRO A 238 -8.87 1.17 18.62
N VAL A 239 -8.56 1.81 17.50
CA VAL A 239 -7.20 2.06 17.08
C VAL A 239 -6.78 3.47 17.50
N VAL A 240 -5.58 3.58 18.06
CA VAL A 240 -4.96 4.86 18.45
C VAL A 240 -3.62 5.06 17.77
N ASN A 241 -3.31 6.32 17.47
CA ASN A 241 -2.01 6.76 17.02
C ASN A 241 -1.27 7.40 18.19
N LEU A 242 0.01 7.08 18.33
CA LEU A 242 0.87 7.57 19.39
C LEU A 242 2.08 8.28 18.76
N VAL A 243 2.38 9.47 19.24
CA VAL A 243 3.63 10.19 18.95
C VAL A 243 4.38 10.38 20.25
N MET A 244 5.61 9.88 20.34
CA MET A 244 6.49 10.01 21.49
C MET A 244 7.74 10.81 21.15
N SER A 245 8.05 11.80 21.97
CA SER A 245 9.27 12.60 21.86
C SER A 245 10.12 12.43 23.13
N ASP A 246 11.43 12.24 22.96
CA ASP A 246 12.37 12.21 24.07
C ASP A 246 12.55 13.62 24.65
N ILE A 247 12.12 13.81 25.90
CA ILE A 247 12.23 15.07 26.65
C ILE A 247 13.21 14.97 27.82
N THR A 248 14.08 13.97 27.81
CA THR A 248 15.02 13.71 28.91
C THR A 248 15.93 14.91 29.17
N SER A 249 16.51 15.49 28.11
CA SER A 249 17.36 16.68 28.24
C SER A 249 16.61 17.90 28.83
N LEU A 250 15.34 18.07 28.42
CA LEU A 250 14.48 19.12 28.96
C LEU A 250 14.24 18.92 30.46
N LYS A 251 13.90 17.70 30.89
CA LYS A 251 13.66 17.36 32.29
C LYS A 251 14.90 17.52 33.17
N ILE A 252 16.07 17.18 32.64
CA ILE A 252 17.35 17.41 33.34
C ILE A 252 17.60 18.92 33.51
N ALA A 253 17.37 19.71 32.47
CA ALA A 253 17.55 21.17 32.54
C ALA A 253 16.58 21.83 33.52
N GLU A 254 15.29 21.46 33.51
CA GLU A 254 14.28 21.92 34.47
C GLU A 254 14.70 21.62 35.91
N THR A 255 15.11 20.39 36.18
CA THR A 255 15.55 19.98 37.53
C THR A 255 16.77 20.76 37.97
N LYS A 256 17.74 20.98 37.07
CA LYS A 256 18.95 21.77 37.40
C LYS A 256 18.60 23.22 37.71
N ALA A 257 17.71 23.85 36.93
CA ALA A 257 17.26 25.22 37.17
C ALA A 257 16.55 25.36 38.57
N MET A 258 15.67 24.42 38.90
CA MET A 258 14.99 24.41 40.18
C MET A 258 15.97 24.27 41.36
N LEU A 259 17.00 23.41 41.22
CA LEU A 259 18.03 23.26 42.26
C LEU A 259 18.91 24.52 42.42
N GLU A 260 19.18 25.24 41.35
CA GLU A 260 19.90 26.48 41.38
C GLU A 260 19.07 27.61 42.07
N GLU A 261 17.79 27.73 41.75
CA GLU A 261 16.89 28.67 42.42
C GLU A 261 16.81 28.43 43.93
N GLN A 262 16.68 27.21 44.35
CA GLN A 262 16.63 26.87 45.78
C GLN A 262 17.90 27.25 46.54
N LYS A 263 19.07 27.30 45.88
CA LYS A 263 20.34 27.73 46.51
C LYS A 263 20.39 29.25 46.79
N TYR A 264 19.58 30.07 46.09
CA TYR A 264 19.52 31.52 46.29
C TYR A 264 18.41 31.95 47.28
N LEU A 265 17.59 31.00 47.75
CA LEU A 265 16.52 31.26 48.73
C LEU A 265 16.92 30.88 50.18
N ILE A 266 18.14 30.43 50.40
CA ILE A 266 18.77 30.16 51.71
C ILE A 266 19.84 31.20 52.00
#